data_a2d1c1239e50478d6a830456fe9e8f72
#
_entry.id   a2d1c1239e50478d6a830456fe9e8f72
#
_cell.length_a   1.000
_cell.length_b   1.000
_cell.length_c   1.000
_cell.angle_alpha   90.00
_cell.angle_beta   90.00
_cell.angle_gamma   90.00
#
_symmetry.space_group_name_H-M   'P 1'
#
loop_
_entity.id
_entity.type
_entity.pdbx_description
1 polymer ?
#
loop_
_entity_poly.entity_id
_entity_poly.type
_entity_poly.pdbx_seq_one_letter_code
_entity_poly.pdbx_strand_id
1 'polypeptide(L)'
;ETNSTLNLNVQVSDGTSNYQEAFTVNVEDINDSAPTDLAISSSTFLESATSGTGVASITTTDADTSAVNSFTYSLISGDGTNDADNSSFAISGSSLVTSGTFNYETKSSLKVYLQVNDGVASYAKALSLTVSDVNETPTDISLTSTSVVENIAIGTQVGVLSTTDPDSGNT
;
A
#
# COMPACT_ATOMS: atom_id res chain seq x y z
N GLU A 1 -4.97 25.25 9.85
CA GLU A 1 -6.33 25.16 10.27
C GLU A 1 -7.26 26.22 9.66
N THR A 2 -8.25 26.78 10.34
CA THR A 2 -9.35 27.47 9.63
C THR A 2 -9.21 28.96 9.45
N ASN A 3 -8.32 29.66 10.15
CA ASN A 3 -8.16 31.12 10.07
C ASN A 3 -6.68 31.53 9.97
N SER A 4 -6.18 31.64 8.75
CA SER A 4 -4.82 32.11 8.50
C SER A 4 -4.63 33.63 8.62
N THR A 5 -5.71 34.42 8.77
CA THR A 5 -5.65 35.90 8.89
C THR A 5 -6.70 36.44 9.85
N LEU A 6 -6.29 37.42 10.63
CA LEU A 6 -7.16 38.21 11.50
C LEU A 6 -7.12 39.66 11.03
N ASN A 7 -8.31 40.26 10.83
CA ASN A 7 -8.43 41.67 10.46
C ASN A 7 -8.80 42.46 11.70
N LEU A 8 -8.00 43.46 12.03
CA LEU A 8 -8.21 44.39 13.14
C LEU A 8 -8.43 45.78 12.57
N ASN A 9 -9.42 46.50 13.12
CA ASN A 9 -9.57 47.92 12.88
C ASN A 9 -9.29 48.65 14.19
N VAL A 10 -8.20 49.40 14.22
CA VAL A 10 -7.74 50.11 15.41
C VAL A 10 -8.05 51.59 15.26
N GLN A 11 -8.64 52.18 16.30
CA GLN A 11 -8.92 53.62 16.36
C GLN A 11 -8.12 54.26 17.48
N VAL A 12 -7.55 55.41 17.19
CA VAL A 12 -6.98 56.32 18.17
C VAL A 12 -7.77 57.64 18.16
N SER A 13 -7.96 58.23 19.33
CA SER A 13 -8.62 59.54 19.50
C SER A 13 -7.79 60.44 20.41
N ASP A 14 -7.70 61.76 20.07
CA ASP A 14 -7.10 62.79 20.92
C ASP A 14 -8.15 63.54 21.76
N GLY A 15 -9.40 63.05 21.75
CA GLY A 15 -10.55 63.67 22.40
C GLY A 15 -11.33 64.63 21.51
N THR A 16 -10.81 64.97 20.32
CA THR A 16 -11.44 65.91 19.36
C THR A 16 -11.58 65.23 17.99
N SER A 17 -10.61 64.45 17.59
CA SER A 17 -10.55 63.77 16.27
C SER A 17 -10.24 62.30 16.47
N ASN A 18 -10.66 61.48 15.49
CA ASN A 18 -10.40 60.05 15.46
C ASN A 18 -9.62 59.70 14.18
N TYR A 19 -8.64 58.78 14.33
CA TYR A 19 -7.96 58.10 13.22
C TYR A 19 -8.18 56.61 13.34
N GLN A 20 -8.46 55.97 12.23
CA GLN A 20 -8.69 54.53 12.17
C GLN A 20 -7.75 53.89 11.11
N GLU A 21 -7.22 52.73 11.44
CA GLU A 21 -6.39 51.96 10.54
C GLU A 21 -6.72 50.47 10.65
N ALA A 22 -6.80 49.82 9.48
CA ALA A 22 -7.02 48.39 9.39
C ALA A 22 -5.69 47.64 9.33
N PHE A 23 -5.53 46.62 10.17
CA PHE A 23 -4.40 45.76 10.22
C PHE A 23 -4.82 44.33 9.89
N THR A 24 -4.01 43.61 9.10
CA THR A 24 -4.13 42.19 8.89
C THR A 24 -3.00 41.50 9.63
N VAL A 25 -3.33 40.61 10.56
CA VAL A 25 -2.38 39.75 11.28
C VAL A 25 -2.46 38.35 10.68
N ASN A 26 -1.34 37.89 10.19
CA ASN A 26 -1.23 36.49 9.72
C ASN A 26 -1.05 35.57 10.93
N VAL A 27 -1.82 34.47 10.94
CA VAL A 27 -1.64 33.37 11.88
C VAL A 27 -0.81 32.31 11.16
N GLU A 28 0.33 31.99 11.73
CA GLU A 28 1.17 30.93 11.21
C GLU A 28 0.69 29.59 11.79
N ASP A 29 0.61 28.61 10.91
CA ASP A 29 0.29 27.24 11.27
C ASP A 29 1.49 26.56 11.94
N ILE A 30 1.24 25.71 12.91
CA ILE A 30 2.26 24.88 13.57
C ILE A 30 1.82 23.43 13.48
N ASN A 31 2.79 22.53 13.48
CA ASN A 31 2.50 21.08 13.50
C ASN A 31 2.10 20.66 14.92
N ASP A 32 0.81 20.65 15.23
CA ASP A 32 0.26 20.27 16.54
C ASP A 32 -0.90 19.26 16.48
N SER A 33 -1.40 18.99 15.28
CA SER A 33 -2.40 17.95 15.03
C SER A 33 -1.72 16.62 14.70
N ALA A 34 -2.30 15.51 15.14
CA ALA A 34 -1.81 14.18 14.75
C ALA A 34 -2.39 13.76 13.40
N PRO A 35 -1.66 12.98 12.60
CA PRO A 35 -2.23 12.32 11.42
C PRO A 35 -3.45 11.47 11.79
N THR A 36 -4.52 11.55 11.00
CA THR A 36 -5.81 10.91 11.28
C THR A 36 -6.12 9.73 10.37
N ASP A 37 -5.48 9.64 9.21
CA ASP A 37 -5.62 8.49 8.31
C ASP A 37 -4.40 8.30 7.40
N LEU A 38 -4.28 7.05 6.91
CA LEU A 38 -3.35 6.59 5.89
C LEU A 38 -4.13 5.93 4.76
N ALA A 39 -3.81 6.26 3.52
CA ALA A 39 -4.35 5.59 2.35
C ALA A 39 -3.22 5.19 1.38
N ILE A 40 -3.47 4.16 0.57
CA ILE A 40 -2.59 3.72 -0.50
C ILE A 40 -3.31 3.81 -1.84
N SER A 41 -2.58 4.17 -2.90
CA SER A 41 -3.15 4.37 -4.24
C SER A 41 -3.61 3.07 -4.91
N SER A 42 -3.06 1.93 -4.52
CA SER A 42 -3.42 0.59 -4.99
C SER A 42 -3.24 -0.42 -3.86
N SER A 43 -4.11 -1.43 -3.82
CA SER A 43 -3.98 -2.59 -2.94
C SER A 43 -3.69 -3.89 -3.70
N THR A 44 -3.43 -3.82 -5.02
CA THR A 44 -3.19 -4.98 -5.87
C THR A 44 -1.88 -4.86 -6.64
N PHE A 45 -1.17 -5.95 -6.82
CA PHE A 45 0.03 -6.06 -7.64
C PHE A 45 0.19 -7.49 -8.16
N LEU A 46 0.98 -7.69 -9.22
CA LEU A 46 1.21 -9.00 -9.84
C LEU A 46 2.21 -9.81 -9.02
N GLU A 47 2.04 -11.12 -8.93
CA GLU A 47 3.02 -12.02 -8.29
C GLU A 47 4.39 -12.00 -8.96
N SER A 48 4.45 -11.72 -10.27
CA SER A 48 5.70 -11.53 -11.01
C SER A 48 6.50 -10.29 -10.60
N ALA A 49 6.01 -9.50 -9.63
CA ALA A 49 6.70 -8.31 -9.13
C ALA A 49 8.03 -8.71 -8.48
N THR A 50 9.12 -8.10 -8.95
CA THR A 50 10.47 -8.28 -8.40
C THR A 50 10.72 -7.32 -7.25
N SER A 51 11.74 -7.61 -6.42
CA SER A 51 12.13 -6.71 -5.33
C SER A 51 12.39 -5.29 -5.83
N GLY A 52 11.85 -4.29 -5.14
CA GLY A 52 11.90 -2.87 -5.51
C GLY A 52 10.76 -2.41 -6.42
N THR A 53 9.86 -3.30 -6.86
CA THR A 53 8.69 -2.91 -7.65
C THR A 53 7.73 -2.06 -6.78
N GLY A 54 7.32 -0.90 -7.30
CA GLY A 54 6.33 -0.04 -6.65
C GLY A 54 4.95 -0.71 -6.60
N VAL A 55 4.40 -0.84 -5.40
CA VAL A 55 3.04 -1.34 -5.17
C VAL A 55 2.04 -0.19 -5.14
N ALA A 56 2.33 0.83 -4.33
CA ALA A 56 1.42 1.95 -4.12
C ALA A 56 2.15 3.19 -3.62
N SER A 57 1.60 4.36 -3.93
CA SER A 57 1.93 5.61 -3.23
C SER A 57 1.11 5.71 -1.95
N ILE A 58 1.73 6.23 -0.90
CA ILE A 58 1.12 6.42 0.41
C ILE A 58 0.70 7.89 0.53
N THR A 59 -0.50 8.13 1.03
CA THR A 59 -1.02 9.46 1.35
C THR A 59 -1.48 9.51 2.80
N THR A 60 -1.33 10.67 3.42
CA THR A 60 -1.71 10.91 4.81
C THR A 60 -2.77 12.00 4.87
N THR A 61 -3.73 11.82 5.76
CA THR A 61 -4.70 12.86 6.15
C THR A 61 -4.27 13.46 7.46
N ASP A 62 -4.07 14.78 7.44
CA ASP A 62 -3.67 15.58 8.58
C ASP A 62 -4.39 16.93 8.54
N ALA A 63 -4.63 17.54 9.69
CA ALA A 63 -5.28 18.86 9.78
C ALA A 63 -4.31 20.01 9.55
N ASP A 64 -3.01 19.80 9.85
CA ASP A 64 -1.97 20.80 9.65
C ASP A 64 -1.64 20.99 8.16
N THR A 65 -1.17 22.17 7.78
CA THR A 65 -0.83 22.44 6.40
C THR A 65 0.42 21.67 5.96
N SER A 66 0.52 21.37 4.68
CA SER A 66 1.69 20.70 4.10
C SER A 66 3.01 21.50 4.24
N ALA A 67 2.93 22.78 4.60
CA ALA A 67 4.10 23.63 4.81
C ALA A 67 4.83 23.31 6.12
N VAL A 68 4.12 22.76 7.13
CA VAL A 68 4.69 22.42 8.45
C VAL A 68 4.83 20.91 8.65
N ASN A 69 4.10 20.09 7.89
CA ASN A 69 4.14 18.63 7.98
C ASN A 69 5.34 18.03 7.23
N SER A 70 6.04 17.11 7.89
CA SER A 70 7.11 16.31 7.31
C SER A 70 6.86 14.82 7.58
N PHE A 71 6.09 14.18 6.71
CA PHE A 71 5.71 12.78 6.90
C PHE A 71 6.86 11.82 6.66
N THR A 72 7.06 10.92 7.62
CA THR A 72 7.91 9.73 7.48
C THR A 72 7.05 8.47 7.62
N TYR A 73 7.33 7.48 6.77
CA TYR A 73 6.57 6.23 6.73
C TYR A 73 7.45 5.06 7.12
N SER A 74 6.88 4.09 7.83
CA SER A 74 7.56 2.88 8.23
C SER A 74 6.60 1.69 8.34
N LEU A 75 7.11 0.47 8.12
CA LEU A 75 6.42 -0.75 8.50
C LEU A 75 6.79 -1.07 9.94
N ILE A 76 5.80 -1.26 10.80
CA ILE A 76 5.99 -1.47 12.23
C ILE A 76 5.45 -2.83 12.66
N SER A 77 5.99 -3.37 13.77
CA SER A 77 5.45 -4.58 14.38
C SER A 77 4.06 -4.33 14.95
N GLY A 78 3.17 -5.27 14.71
CA GLY A 78 1.81 -5.28 15.20
C GLY A 78 1.54 -6.46 16.14
N ASP A 79 0.43 -7.16 15.90
CA ASP A 79 -0.02 -8.31 16.70
C ASP A 79 0.37 -9.68 16.10
N GLY A 80 1.22 -9.69 15.07
CA GLY A 80 1.61 -10.89 14.33
C GLY A 80 0.59 -11.32 13.26
N THR A 81 -0.55 -10.66 13.20
CA THR A 81 -1.58 -10.91 12.18
C THR A 81 -1.68 -9.75 11.20
N ASN A 82 -1.72 -8.53 11.70
CA ASN A 82 -1.85 -7.31 10.90
C ASN A 82 -0.53 -6.90 10.21
N ASP A 83 0.61 -7.41 10.66
CA ASP A 83 1.97 -7.18 10.18
C ASP A 83 2.65 -8.46 9.62
N ALA A 84 1.87 -9.52 9.41
CA ALA A 84 2.38 -10.86 9.07
C ALA A 84 3.28 -10.87 7.82
N ASP A 85 3.09 -9.94 6.91
CA ASP A 85 3.80 -9.88 5.63
C ASP A 85 4.72 -8.65 5.49
N ASN A 86 4.96 -7.91 6.57
CA ASN A 86 5.82 -6.72 6.55
C ASN A 86 7.20 -6.99 5.92
N SER A 87 7.79 -8.18 6.18
CA SER A 87 9.10 -8.55 5.67
C SER A 87 9.18 -8.68 4.14
N SER A 88 8.03 -8.82 3.48
CA SER A 88 7.93 -8.90 2.02
C SER A 88 7.85 -7.54 1.34
N PHE A 89 7.88 -6.46 2.12
CA PHE A 89 7.76 -5.09 1.64
C PHE A 89 8.81 -4.16 2.26
N ALA A 90 9.00 -3.02 1.64
CA ALA A 90 9.82 -1.92 2.14
C ALA A 90 9.17 -0.58 1.84
N ILE A 91 9.61 0.46 2.53
CA ILE A 91 9.21 1.85 2.26
C ILE A 91 10.34 2.55 1.50
N SER A 92 9.98 3.21 0.41
CA SER A 92 10.87 4.05 -0.40
C SER A 92 10.23 5.44 -0.54
N GLY A 93 10.68 6.39 0.30
CA GLY A 93 10.04 7.70 0.42
C GLY A 93 8.58 7.57 0.85
N SER A 94 7.66 8.00 0.01
CA SER A 94 6.20 7.85 0.19
C SER A 94 5.61 6.67 -0.60
N SER A 95 6.42 5.66 -0.94
CA SER A 95 5.97 4.50 -1.70
C SER A 95 6.17 3.21 -0.93
N LEU A 96 5.16 2.33 -0.98
CA LEU A 96 5.28 0.93 -0.60
C LEU A 96 5.83 0.17 -1.80
N VAL A 97 6.93 -0.56 -1.59
CA VAL A 97 7.61 -1.35 -2.63
C VAL A 97 7.77 -2.80 -2.17
N THR A 98 7.87 -3.72 -3.12
CA THR A 98 8.14 -5.12 -2.84
C THR A 98 9.58 -5.33 -2.35
N SER A 99 9.79 -6.32 -1.47
CA SER A 99 11.10 -6.73 -0.96
C SER A 99 11.31 -8.27 -1.04
N GLY A 100 10.23 -9.02 -1.30
CA GLY A 100 10.19 -10.47 -1.38
C GLY A 100 9.82 -10.98 -2.78
N THR A 101 9.57 -12.28 -2.83
CA THR A 101 8.95 -12.98 -3.95
C THR A 101 7.53 -13.38 -3.57
N PHE A 102 6.66 -13.44 -4.55
CA PHE A 102 5.24 -13.72 -4.36
C PHE A 102 4.84 -14.90 -5.23
N ASN A 103 3.81 -15.62 -4.80
CA ASN A 103 3.19 -16.71 -5.53
C ASN A 103 1.71 -16.73 -5.13
N TYR A 104 0.85 -16.48 -6.10
CA TYR A 104 -0.58 -16.34 -5.92
C TYR A 104 -1.23 -17.63 -5.41
N GLU A 105 -0.82 -18.79 -5.92
CA GLU A 105 -1.34 -20.12 -5.55
C GLU A 105 -1.03 -20.48 -4.09
N THR A 106 0.06 -19.92 -3.57
CA THR A 106 0.46 -20.12 -2.17
C THR A 106 -0.23 -19.13 -1.25
N LYS A 107 -0.23 -17.83 -1.62
CA LYS A 107 -0.80 -16.77 -0.79
C LYS A 107 -1.20 -15.54 -1.61
N SER A 108 -2.49 -15.39 -1.87
CA SER A 108 -3.06 -14.28 -2.65
C SER A 108 -3.43 -13.04 -1.83
N SER A 109 -3.40 -13.13 -0.49
CA SER A 109 -3.74 -11.99 0.40
C SER A 109 -2.66 -11.78 1.44
N LEU A 110 -2.17 -10.55 1.53
CA LEU A 110 -1.07 -10.13 2.39
C LEU A 110 -1.52 -9.01 3.32
N LYS A 111 -0.88 -8.90 4.48
CA LYS A 111 -1.17 -7.87 5.48
C LYS A 111 0.08 -7.14 5.90
N VAL A 112 0.02 -5.82 5.86
CA VAL A 112 1.10 -4.95 6.33
C VAL A 112 0.57 -3.95 7.34
N TYR A 113 1.39 -3.60 8.33
CA TYR A 113 1.07 -2.60 9.34
C TYR A 113 1.93 -1.37 9.12
N LEU A 114 1.32 -0.34 8.56
CA LEU A 114 1.96 0.89 8.13
C LEU A 114 1.76 1.98 9.17
N GLN A 115 2.84 2.72 9.49
CA GLN A 115 2.83 3.90 10.34
C GLN A 115 3.27 5.13 9.54
N VAL A 116 2.64 6.26 9.82
CA VAL A 116 3.13 7.60 9.49
C VAL A 116 3.51 8.31 10.78
N ASN A 117 4.55 9.14 10.72
CA ASN A 117 4.93 10.10 11.74
C ASN A 117 5.14 11.47 11.08
N ASP A 118 4.55 12.52 11.65
CA ASP A 118 4.61 13.92 11.17
C ASP A 118 5.74 14.73 11.82
N GLY A 119 6.51 14.10 12.72
CA GLY A 119 7.56 14.74 13.54
C GLY A 119 7.13 15.03 14.98
N VAL A 120 5.83 15.04 15.28
CA VAL A 120 5.26 15.28 16.63
C VAL A 120 4.46 14.07 17.11
N ALA A 121 3.65 13.49 16.23
CA ALA A 121 2.74 12.38 16.53
C ALA A 121 2.82 11.27 15.47
N SER A 122 2.19 10.13 15.75
CA SER A 122 2.14 9.00 14.82
C SER A 122 0.74 8.43 14.70
N TYR A 123 0.41 7.95 13.50
CA TYR A 123 -0.78 7.17 13.23
C TYR A 123 -0.40 5.86 12.52
N ALA A 124 -1.05 4.75 12.86
CA ALA A 124 -0.77 3.46 12.26
C ALA A 124 -2.05 2.78 11.79
N LYS A 125 -1.96 2.06 10.66
CA LYS A 125 -3.10 1.39 10.03
C LYS A 125 -2.67 0.06 9.43
N ALA A 126 -3.46 -0.99 9.69
CA ALA A 126 -3.34 -2.26 9.01
C ALA A 126 -3.96 -2.16 7.61
N LEU A 127 -3.22 -2.63 6.61
CA LEU A 127 -3.62 -2.65 5.21
C LEU A 127 -3.60 -4.08 4.69
N SER A 128 -4.56 -4.41 3.83
CA SER A 128 -4.60 -5.67 3.10
C SER A 128 -4.20 -5.43 1.66
N LEU A 129 -3.31 -6.28 1.15
CA LEU A 129 -2.86 -6.27 -0.23
C LEU A 129 -3.27 -7.58 -0.90
N THR A 130 -3.57 -7.53 -2.20
CA THR A 130 -3.94 -8.67 -3.01
C THR A 130 -2.86 -8.91 -4.06
N VAL A 131 -2.35 -10.12 -4.11
CA VAL A 131 -1.51 -10.59 -5.21
C VAL A 131 -2.43 -10.97 -6.36
N SER A 132 -2.12 -10.53 -7.56
CA SER A 132 -2.82 -10.92 -8.78
C SER A 132 -2.05 -12.01 -9.50
N ASP A 133 -2.79 -12.99 -9.94
CA ASP A 133 -2.34 -14.16 -10.70
C ASP A 133 -1.68 -13.77 -12.03
N VAL A 134 -0.65 -14.51 -12.42
CA VAL A 134 0.03 -14.43 -13.70
C VAL A 134 0.25 -15.85 -14.18
N ASN A 135 -0.29 -16.20 -15.35
CA ASN A 135 -0.14 -17.54 -15.90
C ASN A 135 1.32 -18.01 -15.98
N GLU A 136 1.62 -19.11 -15.31
CA GLU A 136 2.89 -19.80 -15.35
C GLU A 136 2.90 -20.89 -16.44
N THR A 137 4.08 -21.45 -16.66
CA THR A 137 4.26 -22.58 -17.59
C THR A 137 3.96 -23.90 -16.90
N PRO A 138 3.29 -24.84 -17.57
CA PRO A 138 3.19 -26.21 -17.07
C PRO A 138 4.56 -26.79 -16.70
N THR A 139 4.62 -27.49 -15.59
CA THR A 139 5.87 -28.02 -15.01
C THR A 139 6.09 -29.49 -15.32
N ASP A 140 5.04 -30.23 -15.67
CA ASP A 140 5.15 -31.65 -15.99
C ASP A 140 4.02 -32.11 -16.92
N ILE A 141 4.29 -33.17 -17.65
CA ILE A 141 3.33 -33.98 -18.39
C ILE A 141 3.57 -35.44 -18.07
N SER A 142 2.56 -36.18 -17.70
CA SER A 142 2.64 -37.58 -17.35
C SER A 142 1.66 -38.45 -18.16
N LEU A 143 2.02 -39.71 -18.31
CA LEU A 143 1.18 -40.73 -18.95
C LEU A 143 1.00 -41.89 -17.96
N THR A 144 -0.24 -42.32 -17.73
CA THR A 144 -0.55 -43.37 -16.73
C THR A 144 0.03 -44.75 -17.06
N SER A 145 0.36 -45.01 -18.33
CA SER A 145 1.01 -46.26 -18.75
C SER A 145 1.97 -46.01 -19.91
N THR A 146 3.19 -46.48 -19.79
CA THR A 146 4.24 -46.38 -20.80
C THR A 146 4.52 -47.72 -21.54
N SER A 147 3.70 -48.73 -21.27
CA SER A 147 3.83 -50.07 -21.91
C SER A 147 2.48 -50.54 -22.42
N VAL A 148 2.53 -51.29 -23.52
CA VAL A 148 1.37 -51.89 -24.15
C VAL A 148 1.78 -53.29 -24.64
N VAL A 149 0.87 -54.25 -24.53
CA VAL A 149 1.12 -55.58 -25.06
C VAL A 149 0.95 -55.58 -26.61
N GLU A 150 1.71 -56.43 -27.29
CA GLU A 150 1.55 -56.60 -28.75
C GLU A 150 0.16 -57.17 -29.10
N ASN A 151 -0.28 -56.93 -30.33
CA ASN A 151 -1.54 -57.44 -30.87
C ASN A 151 -2.83 -56.91 -30.21
N ILE A 152 -2.78 -55.77 -29.55
CA ILE A 152 -4.00 -55.10 -29.06
C ILE A 152 -4.83 -54.56 -30.22
N ALA A 153 -6.13 -54.42 -30.02
CA ALA A 153 -7.05 -53.87 -31.00
C ALA A 153 -6.73 -52.40 -31.32
N ILE A 154 -6.90 -51.99 -32.58
CA ILE A 154 -6.79 -50.60 -32.99
C ILE A 154 -7.80 -49.75 -32.20
N GLY A 155 -7.37 -48.61 -31.65
CA GLY A 155 -8.19 -47.71 -30.84
C GLY A 155 -8.23 -48.05 -29.32
N THR A 156 -7.47 -49.09 -28.88
CA THR A 156 -7.32 -49.34 -27.45
C THR A 156 -6.56 -48.20 -26.78
N GLN A 157 -7.09 -47.71 -25.69
CA GLN A 157 -6.44 -46.68 -24.88
C GLN A 157 -5.16 -47.24 -24.26
N VAL A 158 -4.03 -46.59 -24.51
CA VAL A 158 -2.72 -46.96 -23.95
C VAL A 158 -2.53 -46.36 -22.55
N GLY A 159 -2.98 -45.14 -22.38
CA GLY A 159 -2.89 -44.41 -21.11
C GLY A 159 -3.66 -43.10 -21.17
N VAL A 160 -3.68 -42.40 -20.05
CA VAL A 160 -4.25 -41.07 -19.93
C VAL A 160 -3.12 -40.08 -19.70
N LEU A 161 -3.11 -39.02 -20.48
CA LEU A 161 -2.20 -37.89 -20.27
C LEU A 161 -2.75 -36.99 -19.14
N SER A 162 -1.85 -36.50 -18.32
CA SER A 162 -2.12 -35.44 -17.36
C SER A 162 -1.00 -34.43 -17.34
N THR A 163 -1.32 -33.18 -17.04
CA THR A 163 -0.36 -32.08 -16.89
C THR A 163 -0.29 -31.66 -15.42
N THR A 164 0.86 -31.12 -15.02
CA THR A 164 1.01 -30.39 -13.77
C THR A 164 1.26 -28.95 -14.13
N ASP A 165 0.36 -28.07 -13.69
CA ASP A 165 0.40 -26.64 -13.91
C ASP A 165 0.17 -25.93 -12.57
N PRO A 166 0.97 -24.88 -12.23
CA PRO A 166 0.71 -24.10 -11.02
C PRO A 166 -0.67 -23.44 -11.04
N ASP A 167 -1.11 -22.95 -12.22
CA ASP A 167 -2.38 -22.26 -12.37
C ASP A 167 -3.58 -23.21 -12.27
N SER A 168 -4.54 -22.88 -11.42
CA SER A 168 -5.76 -23.65 -11.31
C SER A 168 -6.66 -23.41 -12.53
N GLY A 169 -6.99 -24.48 -13.27
CA GLY A 169 -7.93 -24.46 -14.40
C GLY A 169 -7.29 -24.43 -15.78
N ASN A 170 -5.97 -24.40 -15.89
CA ASN A 170 -5.22 -24.55 -17.14
C ASN A 170 -4.81 -26.03 -17.33
N THR A 171 -5.75 -26.85 -17.84
CA THR A 171 -5.49 -28.27 -18.15
C THR A 171 -5.74 -28.55 -19.63
#